data_9e085c9856b1b2bf8400f1c2ee82d206
#
_entry.id   9e085c9856b1b2bf8400f1c2ee82d206
#
_cell.length_a   1.000
_cell.length_b   1.000
_cell.length_c   1.000
_cell.angle_alpha   90.00
_cell.angle_beta   90.00
_cell.angle_gamma   90.00
#
_symmetry.space_group_name_H-M   'P 1'
#
loop_
_entity.id
_entity.type
_entity.pdbx_description
1 polymer ?
#
loop_
_entity_poly.entity_id
_entity_poly.type
_entity_poly.pdbx_seq_one_letter_code
_entity_poly.pdbx_strand_id
1 'polypeptide(L)'
;MAFNTENHPGVSPTVPEATQGFVLNHSMLRVKDPVVSLDFYTRVMGMRALRKLDFPEMKFSLYFLARIDENDEVPEEEGKRTAWTFSQRGILELTHNWGTETDPKFKYHDGNQQPQGFGHICFSVPDLSVAIRWFDENQVPYVKRPEQGKMKDVAFIKDPDGYWIEIVQPSLLHKLGT
;
A
#
# COMPACT_ATOMS: atom_id res chain seq x y z
N MET A 1 19.63 4.39 23.10
CA MET A 1 18.55 4.80 24.03
C MET A 1 17.22 4.41 23.40
N ALA A 2 16.30 3.85 24.19
CA ALA A 2 14.94 3.61 23.69
C ALA A 2 14.27 4.95 23.31
N PHE A 3 13.48 4.96 22.24
CA PHE A 3 12.70 6.14 21.85
C PHE A 3 11.66 6.44 22.94
N ASN A 4 11.80 7.58 23.59
CA ASN A 4 10.84 8.05 24.59
C ASN A 4 9.85 8.99 23.93
N THR A 5 8.64 8.47 23.65
CA THR A 5 7.56 9.21 23.00
C THR A 5 7.06 10.38 23.86
N GLU A 6 7.12 10.27 25.19
CA GLU A 6 6.56 11.28 26.10
C GLU A 6 7.31 12.62 26.07
N ASN A 7 8.60 12.58 25.77
CA ASN A 7 9.47 13.78 25.82
C ASN A 7 10.14 14.09 24.46
N HIS A 8 9.70 13.43 23.37
CA HIS A 8 10.28 13.72 22.06
C HIS A 8 9.71 15.02 21.49
N PRO A 9 10.57 15.96 21.00
CA PRO A 9 10.08 17.19 20.37
C PRO A 9 9.08 16.92 19.24
N GLY A 10 7.92 17.57 19.29
CA GLY A 10 6.86 17.41 18.31
C GLY A 10 5.88 16.26 18.58
N VAL A 11 6.12 15.44 19.60
CA VAL A 11 5.15 14.42 20.04
C VAL A 11 4.26 15.01 21.13
N SER A 12 2.92 14.95 20.93
CA SER A 12 1.97 15.32 21.96
C SER A 12 1.92 14.25 23.05
N PRO A 13 2.00 14.61 24.34
CA PRO A 13 1.92 13.63 25.44
C PRO A 13 0.51 13.05 25.62
N THR A 14 -0.51 13.68 25.03
CA THR A 14 -1.91 13.27 25.15
C THR A 14 -2.59 13.21 23.79
N VAL A 15 -3.54 12.28 23.65
CA VAL A 15 -4.43 12.20 22.49
C VAL A 15 -5.66 13.07 22.77
N PRO A 16 -5.95 14.11 21.96
CA PRO A 16 -7.13 14.94 22.14
C PRO A 16 -8.42 14.12 22.07
N GLU A 17 -9.38 14.43 22.93
CA GLU A 17 -10.68 13.73 22.98
C GLU A 17 -11.40 13.77 21.62
N ALA A 18 -11.36 14.90 20.93
CA ALA A 18 -11.98 15.08 19.62
C ALA A 18 -11.41 14.14 18.51
N THR A 19 -10.23 13.57 18.71
CA THR A 19 -9.59 12.64 17.75
C THR A 19 -9.76 11.17 18.15
N GLN A 20 -10.43 10.88 19.25
CA GLN A 20 -10.77 9.52 19.62
C GLN A 20 -11.62 8.87 18.53
N GLY A 21 -11.19 7.72 18.07
CA GLY A 21 -11.87 7.02 16.98
C GLY A 21 -11.46 7.43 15.55
N PHE A 22 -10.55 8.42 15.38
CA PHE A 22 -9.98 8.65 14.05
C PHE A 22 -9.18 7.44 13.59
N VAL A 23 -9.39 7.05 12.34
CA VAL A 23 -8.74 5.87 11.72
C VAL A 23 -8.03 6.32 10.46
N LEU A 24 -6.75 5.95 10.33
CA LEU A 24 -6.08 6.02 9.03
C LEU A 24 -6.67 4.92 8.16
N ASN A 25 -7.68 5.28 7.37
CA ASN A 25 -8.45 4.34 6.56
C ASN A 25 -7.62 3.87 5.35
N HIS A 26 -7.18 4.78 4.48
CA HIS A 26 -6.50 4.42 3.25
C HIS A 26 -5.31 5.32 2.90
N SER A 27 -4.42 4.77 2.05
CA SER A 27 -3.45 5.52 1.25
C SER A 27 -3.87 5.44 -0.21
N MET A 28 -3.67 6.53 -0.99
CA MET A 28 -4.04 6.58 -2.39
C MET A 28 -2.82 6.60 -3.31
N LEU A 29 -2.86 5.74 -4.33
CA LEU A 29 -1.91 5.74 -5.44
C LEU A 29 -2.64 6.01 -6.76
N ARG A 30 -2.09 6.84 -7.61
CA ARG A 30 -2.56 6.99 -8.98
C ARG A 30 -1.97 5.90 -9.85
N VAL A 31 -2.82 5.19 -10.60
CA VAL A 31 -2.40 4.10 -11.49
C VAL A 31 -2.69 4.46 -12.93
N LYS A 32 -1.76 4.09 -13.80
CA LYS A 32 -1.89 4.33 -15.24
C LYS A 32 -2.94 3.45 -15.88
N ASP A 33 -2.85 2.14 -15.62
CA ASP A 33 -3.74 1.11 -16.14
C ASP A 33 -4.34 0.30 -14.99
N PRO A 34 -5.64 0.47 -14.69
CA PRO A 34 -6.26 -0.21 -13.56
C PRO A 34 -6.31 -1.73 -13.74
N VAL A 35 -6.30 -2.26 -14.97
CA VAL A 35 -6.31 -3.72 -15.20
C VAL A 35 -5.01 -4.34 -14.73
N VAL A 36 -3.88 -3.72 -15.10
CA VAL A 36 -2.55 -4.19 -14.70
C VAL A 36 -2.34 -4.05 -13.19
N SER A 37 -2.75 -2.90 -12.63
CA SER A 37 -2.58 -2.67 -11.19
C SER A 37 -3.50 -3.53 -10.34
N LEU A 38 -4.75 -3.76 -10.77
CA LEU A 38 -5.66 -4.67 -10.08
C LEU A 38 -5.15 -6.12 -10.11
N ASP A 39 -4.63 -6.62 -11.24
CA ASP A 39 -4.00 -7.93 -11.30
C ASP A 39 -2.84 -8.04 -10.30
N PHE A 40 -1.96 -7.05 -10.30
CA PHE A 40 -0.81 -7.03 -9.38
C PHE A 40 -1.26 -7.06 -7.92
N TYR A 41 -2.11 -6.13 -7.50
CA TYR A 41 -2.49 -6.04 -6.09
C TYR A 41 -3.42 -7.17 -5.63
N THR A 42 -4.22 -7.78 -6.52
CA THR A 42 -5.07 -8.92 -6.14
C THR A 42 -4.36 -10.26 -6.25
N ARG A 43 -3.77 -10.57 -7.38
CA ARG A 43 -3.12 -11.86 -7.63
C ARG A 43 -1.75 -11.98 -6.97
N VAL A 44 -0.89 -10.94 -7.11
CA VAL A 44 0.48 -11.00 -6.58
C VAL A 44 0.53 -10.63 -5.10
N MET A 45 -0.14 -9.54 -4.71
CA MET A 45 -0.12 -9.06 -3.32
C MET A 45 -1.22 -9.66 -2.43
N GLY A 46 -2.16 -10.43 -3.00
CA GLY A 46 -3.20 -11.15 -2.26
C GLY A 46 -4.27 -10.26 -1.64
N MET A 47 -4.48 -9.06 -2.16
CA MET A 47 -5.56 -8.17 -1.71
C MET A 47 -6.89 -8.55 -2.37
N ARG A 48 -8.01 -8.19 -1.73
CA ARG A 48 -9.35 -8.26 -2.32
C ARG A 48 -9.82 -6.88 -2.73
N ALA A 49 -10.42 -6.79 -3.93
CA ALA A 49 -11.13 -5.59 -4.34
C ALA A 49 -12.45 -5.49 -3.57
N LEU A 50 -12.62 -4.42 -2.83
CA LEU A 50 -13.77 -4.22 -1.93
C LEU A 50 -14.85 -3.36 -2.58
N ARG A 51 -14.45 -2.28 -3.22
CA ARG A 51 -15.36 -1.30 -3.81
C ARG A 51 -14.73 -0.67 -5.03
N LYS A 52 -15.57 -0.37 -6.05
CA LYS A 52 -15.26 0.52 -7.17
C LYS A 52 -16.24 1.68 -7.16
N LEU A 53 -15.76 2.89 -7.42
CA LEU A 53 -16.57 4.09 -7.60
C LEU A 53 -16.15 4.79 -8.90
N ASP A 54 -17.11 5.09 -9.77
CA ASP A 54 -16.88 5.82 -11.02
C ASP A 54 -17.38 7.25 -10.92
N PHE A 55 -16.60 8.19 -11.44
CA PHE A 55 -16.93 9.62 -11.50
C PHE A 55 -16.85 10.11 -12.95
N PRO A 56 -17.90 9.84 -13.78
CA PRO A 56 -17.85 10.09 -15.22
C PRO A 56 -17.63 11.56 -15.60
N GLU A 57 -18.23 12.48 -14.88
CA GLU A 57 -18.07 13.92 -15.13
C GLU A 57 -16.63 14.41 -14.88
N MET A 58 -15.91 13.76 -13.96
CA MET A 58 -14.52 14.06 -13.61
C MET A 58 -13.52 13.13 -14.32
N LYS A 59 -14.00 12.12 -15.06
CA LYS A 59 -13.22 11.14 -15.81
C LYS A 59 -12.19 10.39 -14.98
N PHE A 60 -12.58 9.88 -13.81
CA PHE A 60 -11.75 8.98 -13.03
C PHE A 60 -12.57 7.88 -12.34
N SER A 61 -11.88 6.83 -11.95
CA SER A 61 -12.41 5.72 -11.14
C SER A 61 -11.53 5.47 -9.92
N LEU A 62 -12.17 5.08 -8.82
CA LEU A 62 -11.50 4.67 -7.59
C LEU A 62 -11.73 3.18 -7.37
N TYR A 63 -10.68 2.48 -6.93
CA TYR A 63 -10.71 1.07 -6.58
C TYR A 63 -10.12 0.91 -5.17
N PHE A 64 -10.89 0.35 -4.26
CA PHE A 64 -10.48 0.13 -2.88
C PHE A 64 -10.17 -1.34 -2.66
N LEU A 65 -8.94 -1.60 -2.19
CA LEU A 65 -8.45 -2.95 -1.96
C LEU A 65 -7.93 -3.09 -0.52
N ALA A 66 -8.11 -4.26 0.07
CA ALA A 66 -7.48 -4.61 1.33
C ALA A 66 -7.13 -6.09 1.40
N ARG A 67 -6.18 -6.41 2.28
CA ARG A 67 -6.07 -7.77 2.81
C ARG A 67 -7.16 -7.93 3.88
N ILE A 68 -8.05 -8.86 3.67
CA ILE A 68 -9.13 -9.21 4.60
C ILE A 68 -9.04 -10.69 4.93
N ASP A 69 -9.48 -11.07 6.11
CA ASP A 69 -9.51 -12.46 6.55
C ASP A 69 -10.66 -13.22 5.88
N GLU A 70 -10.55 -14.55 5.80
CA GLU A 70 -11.56 -15.40 5.17
C GLU A 70 -12.93 -15.30 5.85
N ASN A 71 -12.93 -14.96 7.14
CA ASN A 71 -14.14 -14.83 7.96
C ASN A 71 -14.73 -13.41 7.96
N ASP A 72 -14.09 -12.46 7.28
CA ASP A 72 -14.61 -11.10 7.18
C ASP A 72 -15.84 -11.06 6.26
N GLU A 73 -16.97 -10.68 6.82
CA GLU A 73 -18.22 -10.50 6.10
C GLU A 73 -18.24 -9.12 5.43
N VAL A 74 -17.87 -9.07 4.18
CA VAL A 74 -18.00 -7.85 3.36
C VAL A 74 -19.47 -7.70 2.95
N PRO A 75 -20.16 -6.60 3.32
CA PRO A 75 -21.56 -6.41 2.98
C PRO A 75 -21.83 -6.48 1.47
N GLU A 76 -22.95 -7.13 1.08
CA GLU A 76 -23.33 -7.21 -0.34
C GLU A 76 -23.99 -5.93 -0.84
N GLU A 77 -24.80 -5.29 0.02
CA GLU A 77 -25.46 -4.03 -0.31
C GLU A 77 -24.46 -2.90 -0.49
N GLU A 78 -24.53 -2.18 -1.61
CA GLU A 78 -23.53 -1.17 -2.02
C GLU A 78 -23.29 -0.08 -0.99
N GLY A 79 -24.33 0.47 -0.39
CA GLY A 79 -24.22 1.53 0.62
C GLY A 79 -23.52 1.04 1.88
N LYS A 80 -23.90 -0.13 2.36
CA LYS A 80 -23.28 -0.78 3.53
C LYS A 80 -21.84 -1.18 3.23
N ARG A 81 -21.57 -1.71 2.03
CA ARG A 81 -20.21 -2.04 1.58
C ARG A 81 -19.32 -0.81 1.55
N THR A 82 -19.82 0.31 1.06
CA THR A 82 -19.07 1.57 1.06
C THR A 82 -18.76 2.01 2.50
N ALA A 83 -19.76 2.08 3.37
CA ALA A 83 -19.56 2.45 4.77
C ALA A 83 -18.57 1.50 5.48
N TRP A 84 -18.72 0.18 5.25
CA TRP A 84 -17.81 -0.82 5.79
C TRP A 84 -16.38 -0.62 5.29
N THR A 85 -16.16 -0.41 3.98
CA THR A 85 -14.85 -0.16 3.40
C THR A 85 -14.19 1.05 4.06
N PHE A 86 -14.92 2.16 4.21
CA PHE A 86 -14.38 3.37 4.84
C PHE A 86 -14.22 3.28 6.36
N SER A 87 -14.69 2.22 7.01
CA SER A 87 -14.42 1.94 8.43
C SER A 87 -13.19 1.07 8.67
N GLN A 88 -12.64 0.44 7.62
CA GLN A 88 -11.48 -0.46 7.73
C GLN A 88 -10.17 0.32 7.89
N ARG A 89 -9.09 -0.42 8.18
CA ARG A 89 -7.71 0.09 8.24
C ARG A 89 -6.88 -0.57 7.16
N GLY A 90 -5.84 0.13 6.69
CA GLY A 90 -4.90 -0.45 5.73
C GLY A 90 -5.48 -0.68 4.34
N ILE A 91 -6.47 0.10 3.95
CA ILE A 91 -7.02 0.13 2.60
C ILE A 91 -5.99 0.76 1.65
N LEU A 92 -5.88 0.21 0.47
CA LEU A 92 -5.21 0.84 -0.65
C LEU A 92 -6.27 1.33 -1.64
N GLU A 93 -6.29 2.64 -1.90
CA GLU A 93 -7.08 3.24 -2.95
C GLU A 93 -6.22 3.38 -4.21
N LEU A 94 -6.68 2.82 -5.32
CA LEU A 94 -6.10 3.05 -6.64
C LEU A 94 -6.98 4.02 -7.40
N THR A 95 -6.43 5.16 -7.81
CA THR A 95 -7.12 6.18 -8.60
C THR A 95 -6.67 6.11 -10.04
N HIS A 96 -7.58 5.80 -10.97
CA HIS A 96 -7.34 5.80 -12.40
C HIS A 96 -7.97 7.01 -13.06
N ASN A 97 -7.18 7.89 -13.65
CA ASN A 97 -7.64 8.96 -14.53
C ASN A 97 -7.82 8.41 -15.95
N TRP A 98 -9.05 8.46 -16.46
CA TRP A 98 -9.38 7.82 -17.74
C TRP A 98 -8.55 8.33 -18.89
N GLY A 99 -8.02 7.41 -19.69
CA GLY A 99 -7.21 7.70 -20.87
C GLY A 99 -5.70 7.57 -20.64
N THR A 100 -5.23 7.53 -19.38
CA THR A 100 -3.80 7.37 -19.10
C THR A 100 -3.26 6.04 -19.60
N GLU A 101 -4.09 4.98 -19.61
CA GLU A 101 -3.75 3.65 -20.09
C GLU A 101 -3.45 3.60 -21.59
N THR A 102 -3.97 4.54 -22.35
CA THR A 102 -3.80 4.59 -23.82
C THR A 102 -2.54 5.35 -24.27
N ASP A 103 -1.92 6.16 -23.39
CA ASP A 103 -0.70 6.90 -23.71
C ASP A 103 0.55 6.08 -23.34
N PRO A 104 1.32 5.55 -24.30
CA PRO A 104 2.50 4.76 -24.01
C PRO A 104 3.63 5.55 -23.32
N LYS A 105 3.60 6.87 -23.39
CA LYS A 105 4.61 7.75 -22.77
C LYS A 105 4.19 8.21 -21.38
N PHE A 106 2.93 8.06 -21.02
CA PHE A 106 2.43 8.48 -19.72
C PHE A 106 3.03 7.63 -18.60
N LYS A 107 3.47 8.28 -17.56
CA LYS A 107 3.90 7.65 -16.29
C LYS A 107 3.68 8.61 -15.13
N TYR A 108 3.36 8.09 -13.98
CA TYR A 108 3.38 8.83 -12.74
C TYR A 108 4.80 8.93 -12.19
N HIS A 109 5.05 9.95 -11.38
CA HIS A 109 6.28 10.08 -10.61
C HIS A 109 6.16 9.22 -9.35
N ASP A 110 7.12 8.33 -9.10
CA ASP A 110 7.09 7.38 -7.99
C ASP A 110 7.44 8.02 -6.62
N GLY A 111 7.90 9.25 -6.62
CA GLY A 111 8.29 10.00 -5.43
C GLY A 111 9.72 9.78 -4.96
N ASN A 112 10.44 8.81 -5.45
CA ASN A 112 11.81 8.47 -5.00
C ASN A 112 12.92 9.13 -5.84
N GLN A 113 12.56 9.68 -7.01
CA GLN A 113 13.45 10.51 -7.81
C GLN A 113 13.30 11.99 -7.43
N GLN A 114 14.25 12.84 -7.88
CA GLN A 114 14.12 14.27 -7.63
C GLN A 114 13.02 14.91 -8.51
N PRO A 115 12.18 15.80 -7.95
CA PRO A 115 12.10 16.16 -6.52
C PRO A 115 11.46 15.02 -5.70
N GLN A 116 12.09 14.63 -4.59
CA GLN A 116 11.57 13.58 -3.74
C GLN A 116 10.29 14.00 -3.04
N GLY A 117 9.38 13.04 -2.86
CA GLY A 117 8.10 13.24 -2.19
C GLY A 117 7.63 11.97 -1.48
N PHE A 118 6.61 11.32 -2.03
CA PHE A 118 6.14 10.03 -1.52
C PHE A 118 7.24 8.95 -1.59
N GLY A 119 7.43 8.18 -0.54
CA GLY A 119 8.48 7.15 -0.47
C GLY A 119 7.98 5.77 -0.92
N HIS A 120 7.18 5.13 -0.11
CA HIS A 120 6.69 3.77 -0.34
C HIS A 120 5.46 3.46 0.55
N ILE A 121 4.77 2.37 0.22
CA ILE A 121 3.90 1.65 1.14
C ILE A 121 4.63 0.41 1.64
N CYS A 122 4.19 -0.15 2.78
CA CYS A 122 4.83 -1.31 3.38
C CYS A 122 3.85 -2.46 3.57
N PHE A 123 4.28 -3.68 3.23
CA PHE A 123 3.58 -4.92 3.52
C PHE A 123 4.39 -5.77 4.51
N SER A 124 3.75 -6.17 5.60
CA SER A 124 4.27 -7.21 6.49
C SER A 124 3.91 -8.59 5.94
N VAL A 125 4.90 -9.47 5.87
CA VAL A 125 4.73 -10.86 5.42
C VAL A 125 5.10 -11.83 6.55
N PRO A 126 4.46 -13.01 6.62
CA PRO A 126 4.78 -14.02 7.62
C PRO A 126 6.20 -14.57 7.48
N ASP A 127 6.67 -14.76 6.23
CA ASP A 127 7.99 -15.28 5.87
C ASP A 127 8.53 -14.55 4.65
N LEU A 128 9.62 -13.82 4.84
CA LEU A 128 10.25 -13.03 3.78
C LEU A 128 10.82 -13.91 2.67
N SER A 129 11.36 -15.10 3.01
CA SER A 129 11.95 -16.01 2.02
C SER A 129 10.89 -16.61 1.10
N VAL A 130 9.71 -16.90 1.63
CA VAL A 130 8.56 -17.36 0.85
C VAL A 130 8.05 -16.23 -0.06
N ALA A 131 7.95 -15.02 0.47
CA ALA A 131 7.53 -13.85 -0.32
C ALA A 131 8.50 -13.58 -1.47
N ILE A 132 9.81 -13.65 -1.25
CA ILE A 132 10.83 -13.45 -2.30
C ILE A 132 10.69 -14.48 -3.42
N ARG A 133 10.53 -15.78 -3.09
CA ARG A 133 10.31 -16.81 -4.12
C ARG A 133 9.04 -16.53 -4.93
N TRP A 134 7.96 -16.17 -4.26
CA TRP A 134 6.70 -15.80 -4.92
C TRP A 134 6.85 -14.61 -5.87
N PHE A 135 7.57 -13.56 -5.49
CA PHE A 135 7.85 -12.42 -6.35
C PHE A 135 8.75 -12.78 -7.52
N ASP A 136 9.73 -13.67 -7.33
CA ASP A 136 10.59 -14.18 -8.41
C ASP A 136 9.76 -14.98 -9.44
N GLU A 137 8.88 -15.86 -8.99
CA GLU A 137 7.97 -16.64 -9.84
C GLU A 137 7.02 -15.74 -10.67
N ASN A 138 6.61 -14.61 -10.09
CA ASN A 138 5.76 -13.61 -10.74
C ASN A 138 6.55 -12.52 -11.47
N GLN A 139 7.87 -12.62 -11.56
CA GLN A 139 8.77 -11.68 -12.25
C GLN A 139 8.62 -10.22 -11.76
N VAL A 140 8.34 -10.04 -10.47
CA VAL A 140 8.18 -8.72 -9.87
C VAL A 140 9.52 -7.99 -9.84
N PRO A 141 9.60 -6.72 -10.33
CA PRO A 141 10.85 -5.96 -10.31
C PRO A 141 11.27 -5.58 -8.89
N TYR A 142 12.55 -5.75 -8.58
CA TYR A 142 13.13 -5.29 -7.32
C TYR A 142 13.79 -3.92 -7.45
N VAL A 143 13.64 -3.13 -6.40
CA VAL A 143 14.53 -1.99 -6.12
C VAL A 143 15.73 -2.49 -5.31
N LYS A 144 15.47 -3.37 -4.33
CA LYS A 144 16.45 -3.93 -3.43
C LYS A 144 16.01 -5.30 -2.93
N ARG A 145 16.87 -6.29 -3.02
CA ARG A 145 16.66 -7.61 -2.42
C ARG A 145 17.16 -7.65 -0.96
N PRO A 146 16.68 -8.61 -0.11
CA PRO A 146 17.06 -8.67 1.30
C PRO A 146 18.56 -8.77 1.53
N GLU A 147 19.29 -9.52 0.70
CA GLU A 147 20.74 -9.72 0.80
C GLU A 147 21.55 -8.49 0.42
N GLN A 148 20.96 -7.46 -0.17
CA GLN A 148 21.64 -6.26 -0.65
C GLN A 148 21.66 -5.15 0.41
N GLY A 149 22.71 -4.34 0.38
CA GLY A 149 22.86 -3.17 1.24
C GLY A 149 23.04 -3.50 2.72
N LYS A 150 22.77 -2.52 3.58
CA LYS A 150 22.97 -2.61 5.04
C LYS A 150 21.76 -3.20 5.77
N MET A 151 20.53 -2.94 5.29
CA MET A 151 19.31 -3.50 5.88
C MET A 151 19.00 -4.86 5.24
N LYS A 152 19.49 -5.95 5.85
CA LYS A 152 19.42 -7.31 5.29
C LYS A 152 18.01 -7.93 5.32
N ASP A 153 17.18 -7.52 6.26
CA ASP A 153 15.88 -8.16 6.51
C ASP A 153 14.69 -7.37 5.88
N VAL A 154 15.00 -6.54 4.88
CA VAL A 154 14.02 -5.70 4.18
C VAL A 154 14.22 -5.81 2.68
N ALA A 155 13.16 -6.07 1.93
CA ALA A 155 13.15 -5.97 0.47
C ALA A 155 12.33 -4.77 0.01
N PHE A 156 12.64 -4.26 -1.17
CA PHE A 156 11.82 -3.29 -1.90
C PHE A 156 11.53 -3.81 -3.29
N ILE A 157 10.28 -3.91 -3.64
CA ILE A 157 9.78 -4.24 -4.98
C ILE A 157 9.12 -3.02 -5.61
N LYS A 158 8.78 -3.12 -6.90
CA LYS A 158 7.99 -2.11 -7.61
C LYS A 158 6.64 -2.66 -8.00
N ASP A 159 5.63 -1.82 -7.89
CA ASP A 159 4.35 -2.06 -8.53
C ASP A 159 4.41 -1.74 -10.05
N PRO A 160 3.33 -1.96 -10.82
CA PRO A 160 3.31 -1.68 -12.27
C PRO A 160 3.58 -0.22 -12.66
N ASP A 161 3.25 0.74 -11.80
CA ASP A 161 3.50 2.16 -12.01
C ASP A 161 4.87 2.62 -11.52
N GLY A 162 5.63 1.73 -10.87
CA GLY A 162 6.97 1.98 -10.36
C GLY A 162 7.02 2.45 -8.91
N TYR A 163 5.89 2.55 -8.21
CA TYR A 163 5.88 2.86 -6.78
C TYR A 163 6.61 1.77 -6.00
N TRP A 164 7.36 2.20 -5.00
CA TRP A 164 8.09 1.26 -4.15
C TRP A 164 7.16 0.65 -3.12
N ILE A 165 7.33 -0.64 -2.91
CA ILE A 165 6.68 -1.40 -1.85
C ILE A 165 7.76 -2.05 -0.99
N GLU A 166 7.80 -1.65 0.28
CA GLU A 166 8.64 -2.29 1.28
C GLU A 166 8.02 -3.62 1.70
N ILE A 167 8.83 -4.65 1.81
CA ILE A 167 8.41 -5.98 2.27
C ILE A 167 9.23 -6.34 3.49
N VAL A 168 8.54 -6.59 4.59
CA VAL A 168 9.16 -6.85 5.89
C VAL A 168 8.56 -8.09 6.55
N GLN A 169 9.41 -8.83 7.28
CA GLN A 169 8.95 -9.85 8.21
C GLN A 169 9.11 -9.31 9.63
N PRO A 170 8.03 -9.05 10.38
CA PRO A 170 8.13 -8.38 11.69
C PRO A 170 9.10 -9.06 12.67
N SER A 171 9.13 -10.40 12.67
CA SER A 171 10.00 -11.16 13.56
C SER A 171 11.50 -10.96 13.30
N LEU A 172 11.91 -10.42 12.14
CA LEU A 172 13.32 -10.13 11.81
C LEU A 172 13.72 -8.71 12.17
N LEU A 173 12.77 -7.80 12.44
CA LEU A 173 13.04 -6.37 12.61
C LEU A 173 13.47 -5.96 14.02
N HIS A 174 13.57 -6.89 14.97
CA HIS A 174 13.91 -6.57 16.36
C HIS A 174 15.28 -5.93 16.55
N LYS A 175 16.16 -5.99 15.54
CA LYS A 175 17.49 -5.36 15.50
C LYS A 175 17.57 -4.16 14.56
N LEU A 176 16.45 -3.75 13.97
CA LEU A 176 16.44 -2.64 13.02
C LEU A 176 16.74 -1.33 13.76
N GLY A 177 17.77 -0.60 13.33
CA GLY A 177 18.14 0.68 13.93
C GLY A 177 18.96 0.61 15.22
N THR A 178 19.52 -0.56 15.58
CA THR A 178 20.44 -0.75 16.73
C THR A 178 21.89 -0.77 16.28
#